data_45369bd802af69dfbfa28f79e31c4efb
#
_entry.id   45369bd802af69dfbfa28f79e31c4efb
#
_cell.length_a   1.000
_cell.length_b   1.000
_cell.length_c   1.000
_cell.angle_alpha   90.00
_cell.angle_beta   90.00
_cell.angle_gamma   90.00
#
_symmetry.space_group_name_H-M   'P 1'
#
loop_
_entity.id
_entity.type
_entity.pdbx_description
1 polymer ?
#
loop_
_entity_poly.entity_id
_entity_poly.type
_entity_poly.pdbx_seq_one_letter_code
_entity_poly.pdbx_strand_id
1 'polypeptide(L)'
;DALPEGFTCPADRQKPWGTAHAILCCKNVVKEPFAVVNADDYYGRSAFKKIYDELSSASEDYCMVGFRLKNTLTENGTVSRGVCVTDNNALESVTEYTKIRSDCSFTEDDGKTWNALSPDTVVSMNLWGFRPDVFKYIEDGFVSFLKEKLNVPKSEYYLPSVVSSLIESGTKKVNVLVAEDKWYGVTYKEDKPAVVASIGELIDKGYYDGI
;
A
#
# COMPACT_ATOMS: atom_id res chain seq x y z
N ASP A 1 9.61 -1.77 22.32
CA ASP A 1 8.42 -1.42 21.53
C ASP A 1 7.79 -0.16 22.10
N ALA A 2 7.60 0.85 21.25
CA ALA A 2 6.99 2.12 21.66
C ALA A 2 5.45 1.96 21.73
N LEU A 3 4.96 1.31 22.77
CA LEU A 3 3.52 1.27 23.05
C LEU A 3 3.07 2.55 23.75
N PRO A 4 1.83 3.00 23.53
CA PRO A 4 1.24 4.10 24.28
C PRO A 4 1.18 3.79 25.79
N GLU A 5 1.15 4.84 26.60
CA GLU A 5 1.02 4.72 28.06
C GLU A 5 -0.21 3.86 28.43
N GLY A 6 -0.04 2.99 29.42
CA GLY A 6 -1.07 2.07 29.89
C GLY A 6 -1.14 0.74 29.14
N PHE A 7 -0.31 0.51 28.13
CA PHE A 7 -0.24 -0.77 27.42
C PHE A 7 1.13 -1.44 27.63
N THR A 8 1.08 -2.76 27.85
CA THR A 8 2.29 -3.60 27.98
C THR A 8 2.24 -4.69 26.91
N CYS A 9 3.34 -4.87 26.18
CA CYS A 9 3.42 -5.91 25.16
C CYS A 9 3.30 -7.30 25.81
N PRO A 10 2.37 -8.16 25.33
CA PRO A 10 2.29 -9.53 25.80
C PRO A 10 3.63 -10.26 25.63
N ALA A 11 4.04 -11.01 26.64
CA ALA A 11 5.36 -11.66 26.69
C ALA A 11 5.57 -12.71 25.58
N ASP A 12 4.48 -13.29 25.07
CA ASP A 12 4.45 -14.29 24.00
C ASP A 12 4.31 -13.70 22.60
N ARG A 13 4.16 -12.37 22.49
CA ARG A 13 4.02 -11.72 21.19
C ARG A 13 5.33 -11.70 20.42
N GLN A 14 5.36 -12.34 19.27
CA GLN A 14 6.50 -12.38 18.35
C GLN A 14 6.32 -11.48 17.12
N LYS A 15 5.08 -11.19 16.74
CA LYS A 15 4.76 -10.46 15.51
C LYS A 15 4.76 -8.93 15.76
N PRO A 16 5.34 -8.12 14.84
CA PRO A 16 5.18 -6.68 14.86
C PRO A 16 3.70 -6.24 14.88
N TRP A 17 3.43 -5.00 15.29
CA TRP A 17 2.07 -4.50 15.41
C TRP A 17 1.42 -4.10 14.07
N GLY A 18 2.14 -4.20 12.96
CA GLY A 18 1.64 -3.93 11.62
C GLY A 18 2.19 -2.66 11.00
N THR A 19 1.82 -2.42 9.73
CA THR A 19 2.39 -1.36 8.90
C THR A 19 2.06 0.04 9.40
N ALA A 20 0.86 0.27 9.93
CA ALA A 20 0.51 1.57 10.51
C ALA A 20 1.35 1.90 11.75
N HIS A 21 1.61 0.91 12.63
CA HIS A 21 2.49 1.12 13.78
C HIS A 21 3.93 1.40 13.36
N ALA A 22 4.43 0.73 12.32
CA ALA A 22 5.77 1.00 11.80
C ALA A 22 5.93 2.48 11.37
N ILE A 23 4.91 3.04 10.70
CA ILE A 23 4.87 4.46 10.33
C ILE A 23 4.80 5.34 11.58
N LEU A 24 3.97 4.99 12.57
CA LEU A 24 3.85 5.75 13.82
C LEU A 24 5.19 5.92 14.54
N CYS A 25 6.08 4.94 14.46
CA CYS A 25 7.41 5.04 15.05
C CYS A 25 8.26 6.18 14.45
N CYS A 26 7.89 6.70 13.29
CA CYS A 26 8.59 7.81 12.62
C CYS A 26 8.08 9.20 13.03
N LYS A 27 7.01 9.32 13.85
CA LYS A 27 6.31 10.59 14.14
C LYS A 27 7.21 11.68 14.72
N ASN A 28 8.26 11.31 15.45
CA ASN A 28 9.16 12.27 16.08
C ASN A 28 10.25 12.79 15.14
N VAL A 29 10.47 12.10 14.01
CA VAL A 29 11.53 12.39 13.03
C VAL A 29 10.95 13.04 11.78
N VAL A 30 9.86 12.52 11.23
CA VAL A 30 9.24 13.01 10.00
C VAL A 30 8.30 14.17 10.31
N LYS A 31 8.59 15.35 9.77
CA LYS A 31 7.86 16.63 10.00
C LYS A 31 7.33 17.27 8.72
N GLU A 32 7.67 16.71 7.58
CA GLU A 32 7.28 17.18 6.25
C GLU A 32 6.35 16.17 5.58
N PRO A 33 5.67 16.53 4.48
CA PRO A 33 4.94 15.57 3.65
C PRO A 33 5.86 14.43 3.22
N PHE A 34 5.36 13.21 3.25
CA PHE A 34 6.19 12.02 3.01
C PHE A 34 5.44 10.93 2.27
N ALA A 35 6.19 10.10 1.56
CA ALA A 35 5.68 8.89 0.95
C ALA A 35 6.00 7.65 1.79
N VAL A 36 5.11 6.66 1.73
CA VAL A 36 5.29 5.32 2.30
C VAL A 36 5.32 4.33 1.16
N VAL A 37 6.31 3.45 1.16
CA VAL A 37 6.52 2.40 0.17
C VAL A 37 6.90 1.09 0.85
N ASN A 38 6.67 -0.03 0.18
CA ASN A 38 7.32 -1.29 0.55
C ASN A 38 8.79 -1.24 0.08
N ALA A 39 9.71 -1.62 0.93
CA ALA A 39 11.15 -1.48 0.67
C ALA A 39 11.70 -2.49 -0.37
N ASP A 40 10.93 -3.54 -0.65
CA ASP A 40 11.27 -4.65 -1.54
C ASP A 40 10.52 -4.62 -2.88
N ASP A 41 9.77 -3.54 -3.15
CA ASP A 41 8.99 -3.33 -4.37
C ASP A 41 9.64 -2.30 -5.30
N TYR A 42 9.52 -2.52 -6.60
CA TYR A 42 9.86 -1.56 -7.63
C TYR A 42 8.60 -0.86 -8.18
N TYR A 43 8.52 0.46 -8.03
CA TYR A 43 7.34 1.26 -8.40
C TYR A 43 7.49 2.01 -9.71
N GLY A 44 8.71 2.17 -10.22
CA GLY A 44 8.99 2.96 -11.42
C GLY A 44 9.15 4.47 -11.17
N ARG A 45 9.81 5.15 -12.10
CA ARG A 45 10.15 6.58 -11.96
C ARG A 45 8.91 7.47 -12.03
N SER A 46 7.92 7.14 -12.88
CA SER A 46 6.75 7.98 -13.04
C SER A 46 5.88 7.96 -11.77
N ALA A 47 5.80 6.82 -11.07
CA ALA A 47 5.09 6.72 -9.81
C ALA A 47 5.70 7.64 -8.74
N PHE A 48 7.02 7.60 -8.58
CA PHE A 48 7.72 8.51 -7.65
C PHE A 48 7.59 9.98 -8.04
N LYS A 49 7.64 10.28 -9.33
CA LYS A 49 7.43 11.67 -9.80
C LYS A 49 6.03 12.16 -9.45
N LYS A 50 4.99 11.36 -9.72
CA LYS A 50 3.60 11.73 -9.44
C LYS A 50 3.37 11.99 -7.95
N ILE A 51 3.85 11.11 -7.08
CA ILE A 51 3.66 11.29 -5.64
C ILE A 51 4.47 12.47 -5.10
N TYR A 52 5.66 12.72 -5.62
CA TYR A 52 6.47 13.87 -5.27
C TYR A 52 5.80 15.18 -5.67
N ASP A 53 5.27 15.27 -6.91
CA ASP A 53 4.60 16.46 -7.41
C ASP A 53 3.36 16.78 -6.55
N GLU A 54 2.57 15.77 -6.17
CA GLU A 54 1.40 15.93 -5.29
C GLU A 54 1.78 16.35 -3.88
N LEU A 55 2.78 15.70 -3.27
CA LEU A 55 3.24 16.04 -1.93
C LEU A 55 3.91 17.41 -1.85
N SER A 56 4.49 17.89 -2.94
CA SER A 56 5.10 19.22 -3.07
C SER A 56 4.07 20.32 -3.38
N SER A 57 2.84 19.97 -3.68
CA SER A 57 1.77 20.91 -3.94
C SER A 57 1.22 21.55 -2.65
N ALA A 58 0.37 22.57 -2.80
CA ALA A 58 -0.33 23.21 -1.69
C ALA A 58 -1.56 22.39 -1.21
N SER A 59 -1.81 21.20 -1.75
CA SER A 59 -2.92 20.34 -1.32
C SER A 59 -2.70 19.86 0.11
N GLU A 60 -3.77 19.85 0.90
CA GLU A 60 -3.78 19.25 2.25
C GLU A 60 -4.34 17.81 2.23
N ASP A 61 -4.77 17.35 1.06
CA ASP A 61 -5.25 15.98 0.87
C ASP A 61 -4.11 14.98 0.97
N TYR A 62 -4.45 13.75 1.32
CA TYR A 62 -3.56 12.61 1.16
C TYR A 62 -3.61 12.12 -0.28
N CYS A 63 -2.68 11.29 -0.66
CA CYS A 63 -2.67 10.70 -1.99
C CYS A 63 -2.19 9.24 -1.96
N MET A 64 -2.46 8.56 -3.05
CA MET A 64 -1.84 7.27 -3.34
C MET A 64 -1.50 7.17 -4.82
N VAL A 65 -0.51 6.38 -5.15
CA VAL A 65 -0.28 5.97 -6.53
C VAL A 65 -0.85 4.58 -6.73
N GLY A 66 -1.89 4.52 -7.57
CA GLY A 66 -2.47 3.26 -8.03
C GLY A 66 -1.83 2.79 -9.32
N PHE A 67 -1.88 1.48 -9.55
CA PHE A 67 -1.36 0.83 -10.74
C PHE A 67 -2.49 0.15 -11.50
N ARG A 68 -2.35 0.01 -12.83
CA ARG A 68 -3.25 -0.85 -13.59
C ARG A 68 -3.04 -2.30 -13.19
N LEU A 69 -4.13 -3.04 -12.93
CA LEU A 69 -4.06 -4.44 -12.49
C LEU A 69 -3.13 -5.28 -13.36
N LYS A 70 -3.28 -5.17 -14.69
CA LYS A 70 -2.43 -5.88 -15.67
C LYS A 70 -0.93 -5.65 -15.50
N ASN A 71 -0.53 -4.53 -14.88
CA ASN A 71 0.87 -4.17 -14.65
C ASN A 71 1.41 -4.70 -13.30
N THR A 72 0.63 -5.50 -12.57
CA THR A 72 0.98 -5.97 -11.21
C THR A 72 0.84 -7.48 -11.03
N LEU A 73 0.55 -8.20 -12.10
CA LEU A 73 0.28 -9.64 -12.06
C LEU A 73 1.55 -10.46 -12.30
N THR A 74 1.50 -11.74 -11.93
CA THR A 74 2.53 -12.75 -12.22
C THR A 74 1.93 -13.96 -12.92
N GLU A 75 2.75 -14.67 -13.71
CA GLU A 75 2.38 -15.94 -14.33
C GLU A 75 2.56 -17.13 -13.37
N ASN A 76 3.19 -16.93 -12.21
CA ASN A 76 3.59 -18.01 -11.32
C ASN A 76 2.57 -18.31 -10.21
N GLY A 77 1.33 -17.83 -10.36
CA GLY A 77 0.26 -18.13 -9.40
C GLY A 77 -0.75 -16.99 -9.24
N THR A 78 -1.35 -16.92 -8.06
CA THR A 78 -2.28 -15.83 -7.71
C THR A 78 -1.60 -14.77 -6.87
N VAL A 79 -2.09 -13.54 -6.97
CA VAL A 79 -1.62 -12.40 -6.17
C VAL A 79 -2.76 -11.80 -5.35
N SER A 80 -2.40 -11.07 -4.29
CA SER A 80 -3.32 -10.24 -3.52
C SER A 80 -3.18 -8.79 -3.95
N ARG A 81 -4.30 -8.08 -4.18
CA ARG A 81 -4.30 -6.65 -4.55
C ARG A 81 -5.46 -5.92 -3.89
N GLY A 82 -5.18 -4.72 -3.41
CA GLY A 82 -6.20 -3.79 -2.96
C GLY A 82 -6.87 -3.11 -4.15
N VAL A 83 -8.04 -3.57 -4.56
CA VAL A 83 -8.81 -2.98 -5.66
C VAL A 83 -9.43 -1.68 -5.20
N CYS A 84 -9.16 -0.59 -5.93
CA CYS A 84 -9.60 0.75 -5.62
C CYS A 84 -10.91 1.09 -6.36
N VAL A 85 -11.86 1.65 -5.62
CA VAL A 85 -13.02 2.35 -6.20
C VAL A 85 -12.75 3.84 -6.07
N THR A 86 -12.96 4.59 -7.15
CA THR A 86 -12.66 6.03 -7.21
C THR A 86 -13.81 6.81 -7.83
N ASP A 87 -14.08 8.00 -7.29
CA ASP A 87 -14.91 9.02 -7.93
C ASP A 87 -14.09 10.30 -8.14
N ASN A 88 -14.06 10.80 -9.39
CA ASN A 88 -13.31 12.01 -9.76
C ASN A 88 -11.87 12.05 -9.21
N ASN A 89 -11.15 10.93 -9.30
CA ASN A 89 -9.83 10.68 -8.75
C ASN A 89 -9.76 10.69 -7.20
N ALA A 90 -10.84 10.81 -6.48
CA ALA A 90 -10.86 10.59 -5.05
C ALA A 90 -11.07 9.09 -4.76
N LEU A 91 -10.29 8.54 -3.84
CA LEU A 91 -10.44 7.17 -3.37
C LEU A 91 -11.71 7.08 -2.51
N GLU A 92 -12.64 6.20 -2.88
CA GLU A 92 -13.83 5.89 -2.10
C GLU A 92 -13.62 4.66 -1.21
N SER A 93 -12.98 3.64 -1.76
CA SER A 93 -12.70 2.41 -1.00
C SER A 93 -11.55 1.62 -1.61
N VAL A 94 -10.97 0.75 -0.77
CA VAL A 94 -10.00 -0.27 -1.18
C VAL A 94 -10.47 -1.61 -0.65
N THR A 95 -10.66 -2.58 -1.54
CA THR A 95 -11.04 -3.94 -1.19
C THR A 95 -9.92 -4.91 -1.54
N GLU A 96 -9.41 -5.65 -0.55
CA GLU A 96 -8.35 -6.62 -0.76
C GLU A 96 -8.92 -7.91 -1.37
N TYR A 97 -8.52 -8.23 -2.59
CA TYR A 97 -8.76 -9.52 -3.22
C TYR A 97 -7.50 -10.38 -3.15
N THR A 98 -7.56 -11.49 -2.44
CA THR A 98 -6.39 -12.30 -2.07
C THR A 98 -5.99 -13.34 -3.11
N LYS A 99 -6.80 -13.57 -4.14
CA LYS A 99 -6.55 -14.56 -5.19
C LYS A 99 -6.95 -14.00 -6.55
N ILE A 100 -6.01 -13.32 -7.20
CA ILE A 100 -6.17 -12.81 -8.58
C ILE A 100 -5.16 -13.52 -9.47
N ARG A 101 -5.60 -14.04 -10.61
CA ARG A 101 -4.79 -14.70 -11.65
C ARG A 101 -4.23 -13.71 -12.67
N SER A 102 -3.30 -14.19 -13.51
CA SER A 102 -2.71 -13.41 -14.62
C SER A 102 -3.72 -12.98 -15.68
N ASP A 103 -4.87 -13.66 -15.80
CA ASP A 103 -5.99 -13.29 -16.67
C ASP A 103 -6.95 -12.26 -16.06
N CYS A 104 -6.58 -11.65 -14.92
CA CYS A 104 -7.39 -10.72 -14.15
C CYS A 104 -8.64 -11.34 -13.52
N SER A 105 -8.79 -12.66 -13.47
CA SER A 105 -9.88 -13.29 -12.73
C SER A 105 -9.55 -13.39 -11.24
N PHE A 106 -10.58 -13.25 -10.39
CA PHE A 106 -10.44 -13.37 -8.94
C PHE A 106 -11.50 -14.28 -8.34
N THR A 107 -11.25 -14.78 -7.15
CA THR A 107 -12.18 -15.62 -6.39
C THR A 107 -12.25 -15.18 -4.93
N GLU A 108 -13.44 -15.29 -4.33
CA GLU A 108 -13.68 -15.03 -2.91
C GLU A 108 -14.11 -16.32 -2.15
N ASP A 109 -14.25 -17.42 -2.88
CA ASP A 109 -14.75 -18.72 -2.37
C ASP A 109 -13.77 -19.87 -2.60
N ASP A 110 -12.47 -19.57 -2.48
CA ASP A 110 -11.39 -20.54 -2.65
C ASP A 110 -11.32 -21.23 -4.02
N GLY A 111 -11.77 -20.51 -5.06
CA GLY A 111 -11.65 -20.97 -6.43
C GLY A 111 -12.84 -21.77 -6.97
N LYS A 112 -13.96 -21.77 -6.25
CA LYS A 112 -15.21 -22.39 -6.75
C LYS A 112 -15.83 -21.56 -7.86
N THR A 113 -15.81 -20.22 -7.69
CA THR A 113 -16.27 -19.27 -8.71
C THR A 113 -15.15 -18.26 -9.01
N TRP A 114 -15.05 -17.85 -10.28
CA TRP A 114 -14.10 -16.88 -10.75
C TRP A 114 -14.83 -15.75 -11.46
N ASN A 115 -14.61 -14.53 -11.00
CA ASN A 115 -15.15 -13.31 -11.57
C ASN A 115 -14.04 -12.54 -12.27
N ALA A 116 -14.37 -11.76 -13.28
CA ALA A 116 -13.39 -10.98 -14.03
C ALA A 116 -13.30 -9.54 -13.49
N LEU A 117 -12.08 -9.04 -13.34
CA LEU A 117 -11.78 -7.62 -13.22
C LEU A 117 -11.31 -7.08 -14.58
N SER A 118 -11.51 -5.79 -14.81
CA SER A 118 -10.89 -5.14 -15.97
C SER A 118 -9.35 -5.13 -15.79
N PRO A 119 -8.57 -5.42 -16.83
CA PRO A 119 -7.12 -5.25 -16.79
C PRO A 119 -6.67 -3.83 -16.42
N ASP A 120 -7.51 -2.84 -16.67
CA ASP A 120 -7.27 -1.43 -16.35
C ASP A 120 -7.82 -1.00 -14.98
N THR A 121 -8.37 -1.93 -14.20
CA THR A 121 -8.75 -1.67 -12.80
C THR A 121 -7.56 -1.11 -12.04
N VAL A 122 -7.80 -0.06 -11.25
CA VAL A 122 -6.76 0.55 -10.41
C VAL A 122 -6.62 -0.25 -9.12
N VAL A 123 -5.38 -0.60 -8.80
CA VAL A 123 -5.05 -1.34 -7.57
C VAL A 123 -3.99 -0.61 -6.76
N SER A 124 -4.08 -0.73 -5.44
CA SER A 124 -3.07 -0.28 -4.50
C SER A 124 -1.91 -1.26 -4.44
N MET A 125 -0.70 -0.70 -4.50
CA MET A 125 0.56 -1.41 -4.25
C MET A 125 1.31 -0.81 -3.05
N ASN A 126 0.56 -0.21 -2.10
CA ASN A 126 1.08 0.42 -0.88
C ASN A 126 2.03 1.61 -1.12
N LEU A 127 1.82 2.36 -2.21
CA LEU A 127 2.50 3.64 -2.42
C LEU A 127 1.56 4.77 -2.00
N TRP A 128 1.75 5.26 -0.78
CA TRP A 128 0.89 6.26 -0.14
C TRP A 128 1.65 7.56 0.12
N GLY A 129 0.96 8.68 0.02
CA GLY A 129 1.47 10.01 0.35
C GLY A 129 0.65 10.66 1.45
N PHE A 130 1.33 11.15 2.48
CA PHE A 130 0.71 11.70 3.68
C PHE A 130 1.27 13.07 4.03
N ARG A 131 0.46 13.84 4.77
CA ARG A 131 0.87 15.00 5.55
C ARG A 131 1.17 14.57 6.99
N PRO A 132 2.02 15.29 7.75
CA PRO A 132 2.42 14.89 9.11
C PRO A 132 1.26 14.70 10.10
N ASP A 133 0.10 15.29 9.84
CA ASP A 133 -1.09 15.13 10.68
C ASP A 133 -1.62 13.69 10.70
N VAL A 134 -1.23 12.83 9.74
CA VAL A 134 -1.57 11.41 9.73
C VAL A 134 -1.09 10.68 10.99
N PHE A 135 0.02 11.12 11.58
CA PHE A 135 0.54 10.49 12.80
C PHE A 135 -0.46 10.53 13.96
N LYS A 136 -1.23 11.63 14.08
CA LYS A 136 -2.27 11.74 15.09
C LYS A 136 -3.36 10.68 14.87
N TYR A 137 -3.84 10.53 13.65
CA TYR A 137 -4.89 9.56 13.34
C TYR A 137 -4.42 8.12 13.53
N ILE A 138 -3.17 7.83 13.14
CA ILE A 138 -2.57 6.51 13.38
C ILE A 138 -2.44 6.24 14.88
N GLU A 139 -2.00 7.21 15.68
CA GLU A 139 -1.83 7.07 17.13
C GLU A 139 -3.17 6.82 17.84
N ASP A 140 -4.19 7.63 17.52
CA ASP A 140 -5.54 7.48 18.10
C ASP A 140 -6.17 6.13 17.74
N GLY A 141 -6.03 5.71 16.48
CA GLY A 141 -6.51 4.41 16.00
C GLY A 141 -5.70 3.25 16.60
N PHE A 142 -4.39 3.41 16.83
CA PHE A 142 -3.57 2.38 17.46
C PHE A 142 -3.97 2.12 18.91
N VAL A 143 -4.29 3.18 19.66
CA VAL A 143 -4.84 3.04 21.03
C VAL A 143 -6.14 2.23 21.01
N SER A 144 -7.03 2.51 20.07
CA SER A 144 -8.30 1.77 19.90
C SER A 144 -8.05 0.31 19.50
N PHE A 145 -7.15 0.07 18.57
CA PHE A 145 -6.72 -1.26 18.16
C PHE A 145 -6.15 -2.07 19.35
N LEU A 146 -5.31 -1.46 20.19
CA LEU A 146 -4.72 -2.13 21.35
C LEU A 146 -5.77 -2.51 22.39
N LYS A 147 -6.78 -1.66 22.64
CA LYS A 147 -7.88 -1.98 23.57
C LYS A 147 -8.62 -3.27 23.18
N GLU A 148 -8.75 -3.53 21.88
CA GLU A 148 -9.50 -4.69 21.36
C GLU A 148 -8.61 -5.89 21.05
N LYS A 149 -7.39 -5.68 20.58
CA LYS A 149 -6.56 -6.69 19.94
C LYS A 149 -5.22 -6.94 20.63
N LEU A 150 -4.92 -6.30 21.77
CA LEU A 150 -3.65 -6.45 22.46
C LEU A 150 -3.26 -7.91 22.69
N ASN A 151 -4.21 -8.71 23.19
CA ASN A 151 -4.01 -10.11 23.53
C ASN A 151 -4.39 -11.09 22.40
N VAL A 152 -4.67 -10.58 21.18
CA VAL A 152 -4.96 -11.43 20.03
C VAL A 152 -3.62 -11.75 19.34
N PRO A 153 -3.15 -13.02 19.37
CA PRO A 153 -1.92 -13.41 18.71
C PRO A 153 -1.95 -13.05 17.23
N LYS A 154 -0.85 -12.53 16.70
CA LYS A 154 -0.68 -12.19 15.29
C LYS A 154 -1.62 -11.09 14.75
N SER A 155 -2.40 -10.38 15.60
CA SER A 155 -3.17 -9.22 15.15
C SER A 155 -2.22 -8.13 14.62
N GLU A 156 -2.61 -7.42 13.56
CA GLU A 156 -1.84 -6.36 12.96
C GLU A 156 -2.71 -5.13 12.69
N TYR A 157 -2.17 -3.96 12.95
CA TYR A 157 -2.77 -2.68 12.63
C TYR A 157 -2.24 -2.20 11.28
N TYR A 158 -3.03 -2.39 10.25
CA TYR A 158 -2.64 -2.13 8.87
C TYR A 158 -2.90 -0.68 8.44
N LEU A 159 -1.99 -0.13 7.65
CA LEU A 159 -2.14 1.21 7.10
C LEU A 159 -3.41 1.39 6.23
N PRO A 160 -3.77 0.45 5.34
CA PRO A 160 -5.02 0.57 4.57
C PRO A 160 -6.27 0.71 5.44
N SER A 161 -6.33 0.07 6.62
CA SER A 161 -7.48 0.21 7.52
C SER A 161 -7.58 1.62 8.13
N VAL A 162 -6.44 2.26 8.40
CA VAL A 162 -6.43 3.67 8.84
C VAL A 162 -6.98 4.56 7.74
N VAL A 163 -6.51 4.38 6.51
CA VAL A 163 -6.95 5.17 5.35
C VAL A 163 -8.45 4.99 5.12
N SER A 164 -8.96 3.75 5.13
CA SER A 164 -10.39 3.47 4.98
C SER A 164 -11.23 4.18 6.04
N SER A 165 -10.81 4.12 7.31
CA SER A 165 -11.51 4.81 8.40
C SER A 165 -11.55 6.34 8.22
N LEU A 166 -10.49 6.93 7.71
CA LEU A 166 -10.43 8.38 7.44
C LEU A 166 -11.35 8.80 6.29
N ILE A 167 -11.44 7.98 5.25
CA ILE A 167 -12.35 8.19 4.11
C ILE A 167 -13.80 8.02 4.56
N GLU A 168 -14.14 6.92 5.22
CA GLU A 168 -15.49 6.60 5.69
C GLU A 168 -16.04 7.67 6.66
N SER A 169 -15.19 8.22 7.51
CA SER A 169 -15.57 9.31 8.42
C SER A 169 -15.62 10.69 7.76
N GLY A 170 -15.22 10.81 6.49
CA GLY A 170 -15.09 12.10 5.81
C GLY A 170 -14.00 13.02 6.38
N THR A 171 -13.09 12.46 7.18
CA THR A 171 -12.03 13.24 7.86
C THR A 171 -10.93 13.64 6.89
N LYS A 172 -10.59 12.78 5.94
CA LYS A 172 -9.56 13.02 4.92
C LYS A 172 -10.01 12.53 3.55
N LYS A 173 -9.60 13.27 2.54
CA LYS A 173 -9.68 12.86 1.15
C LYS A 173 -8.34 12.28 0.72
N VAL A 174 -8.37 11.26 -0.14
CA VAL A 174 -7.19 10.63 -0.72
C VAL A 174 -7.29 10.71 -2.23
N ASN A 175 -6.37 11.43 -2.86
CA ASN A 175 -6.31 11.54 -4.32
C ASN A 175 -5.60 10.32 -4.90
N VAL A 176 -6.15 9.71 -5.94
CA VAL A 176 -5.57 8.57 -6.64
C VAL A 176 -4.84 9.04 -7.89
N LEU A 177 -3.53 8.84 -7.89
CA LEU A 177 -2.64 9.13 -9.02
C LEU A 177 -2.34 7.81 -9.72
N VAL A 178 -2.70 7.66 -11.00
CA VAL A 178 -2.48 6.40 -11.71
C VAL A 178 -1.13 6.39 -12.38
N ALA A 179 -0.25 5.42 -12.02
CA ALA A 179 1.00 5.17 -12.71
C ALA A 179 0.80 4.27 -13.93
N GLU A 180 1.53 4.57 -14.99
CA GLU A 180 1.59 3.72 -16.18
C GLU A 180 2.77 2.72 -16.13
N ASP A 181 3.66 2.87 -15.15
CA ASP A 181 4.79 1.96 -14.94
C ASP A 181 4.29 0.53 -14.67
N LYS A 182 5.12 -0.43 -15.02
CA LYS A 182 4.97 -1.78 -14.51
C LYS A 182 5.57 -1.86 -13.13
N TRP A 183 4.78 -2.35 -12.18
CA TRP A 183 5.26 -2.68 -10.85
C TRP A 183 5.98 -4.03 -10.87
N TYR A 184 7.06 -4.15 -10.11
CA TYR A 184 7.77 -5.42 -9.93
C TYR A 184 7.96 -5.69 -8.44
N GLY A 185 7.62 -6.92 -8.04
CA GLY A 185 7.91 -7.50 -6.73
C GLY A 185 8.17 -8.99 -6.90
N VAL A 186 8.79 -9.61 -5.90
CA VAL A 186 9.07 -11.06 -5.89
C VAL A 186 8.06 -11.72 -4.97
N THR A 187 6.87 -12.00 -5.49
CA THR A 187 5.83 -12.74 -4.75
C THR A 187 6.17 -14.23 -4.68
N TYR A 188 6.66 -14.78 -5.78
CA TYR A 188 7.12 -16.16 -5.88
C TYR A 188 8.62 -16.16 -6.23
N LYS A 189 9.33 -17.17 -5.78
CA LYS A 189 10.76 -17.32 -6.08
C LYS A 189 11.03 -17.36 -7.60
N GLU A 190 10.08 -17.90 -8.33
CA GLU A 190 10.07 -18.03 -9.78
C GLU A 190 9.93 -16.67 -10.52
N ASP A 191 9.45 -15.62 -9.84
CA ASP A 191 9.35 -14.27 -10.41
C ASP A 191 10.73 -13.60 -10.54
N LYS A 192 11.70 -13.98 -9.70
CA LYS A 192 13.01 -13.31 -9.63
C LYS A 192 13.75 -13.21 -10.96
N PRO A 193 13.86 -14.25 -11.79
CA PRO A 193 14.55 -14.13 -13.10
C PRO A 193 13.89 -13.12 -14.03
N ALA A 194 12.56 -13.07 -14.06
CA ALA A 194 11.80 -12.12 -14.88
C ALA A 194 11.97 -10.67 -14.39
N VAL A 195 11.99 -10.47 -13.06
CA VAL A 195 12.23 -9.14 -12.48
C VAL A 195 13.64 -8.67 -12.79
N VAL A 196 14.66 -9.53 -12.63
CA VAL A 196 16.07 -9.19 -12.95
C VAL A 196 16.22 -8.80 -14.43
N ALA A 197 15.62 -9.58 -15.34
CA ALA A 197 15.66 -9.27 -16.77
C ALA A 197 14.98 -7.92 -17.08
N SER A 198 13.80 -7.68 -16.51
CA SER A 198 13.07 -6.43 -16.71
C SER A 198 13.81 -5.20 -16.19
N ILE A 199 14.43 -5.29 -15.00
CA ILE A 199 15.26 -4.20 -14.46
C ILE A 199 16.51 -3.99 -15.34
N GLY A 200 17.14 -5.09 -15.83
CA GLY A 200 18.25 -5.02 -16.79
C GLY A 200 17.87 -4.24 -18.04
N GLU A 201 16.71 -4.52 -18.64
CA GLU A 201 16.22 -3.76 -19.80
C GLU A 201 16.02 -2.27 -19.51
N LEU A 202 15.58 -1.90 -18.30
CA LEU A 202 15.43 -0.50 -17.91
C LEU A 202 16.80 0.20 -17.80
N ILE A 203 17.81 -0.52 -17.28
CA ILE A 203 19.19 -0.02 -17.22
C ILE A 203 19.71 0.20 -18.66
N ASP A 204 19.56 -0.79 -19.54
CA ASP A 204 20.02 -0.72 -20.92
C ASP A 204 19.33 0.42 -21.72
N LYS A 205 18.12 0.79 -21.35
CA LYS A 205 17.37 1.92 -21.91
C LYS A 205 17.74 3.28 -21.29
N GLY A 206 18.76 3.34 -20.42
CA GLY A 206 19.22 4.56 -19.79
C GLY A 206 18.32 5.11 -18.67
N TYR A 207 17.42 4.31 -18.10
CA TYR A 207 16.51 4.76 -17.04
C TYR A 207 17.26 5.17 -15.76
N TYR A 208 18.49 4.72 -15.61
CA TYR A 208 19.35 5.00 -14.45
C TYR A 208 20.58 5.85 -14.80
N ASP A 209 20.65 6.39 -16.03
CA ASP A 209 21.76 7.26 -16.43
C ASP A 209 21.73 8.56 -15.62
N GLY A 210 22.85 8.88 -15.00
CA GLY A 210 23.02 10.10 -14.20
C GLY A 210 22.55 9.99 -12.74
N ILE A 211 22.35 8.76 -12.23
CA ILE A 211 22.09 8.50 -10.81
C ILE A 211 23.37 8.00 -10.13
#